data_6eb471f0943195cb59fe87cf344b1ce4
#
_entry.id   6eb471f0943195cb59fe87cf344b1ce4
#
_cell.length_a   1.000
_cell.length_b   1.000
_cell.length_c   1.000
_cell.angle_alpha   90.00
_cell.angle_beta   90.00
_cell.angle_gamma   90.00
#
_symmetry.space_group_name_H-M   'P 1'
#
loop_
_entity.id
_entity.type
_entity.pdbx_description
1 polymer ?
#
loop_
_entity_poly.entity_id
_entity_poly.type
_entity_poly.pdbx_seq_one_letter_code
_entity_poly.pdbx_strand_id
1 'polypeptide(L)'
;MAFINYSSREIQLKIVYYGAALCGKTTNLVTLHKQITHAQKGELVSLATDADRTLFFDFLSLNTKTLPGFTTRFQLYTVPGQAIYNTTRQLVLKGVDGIVFVVDSHWDKMADNVESFANLQENLIENHLSLVQIPYVLQYNKRDIPNAAPINYLEYTFNNRANRALAFEAVAATGVGVLETLNAAARLLLAKYSKTPNANVTGMSRPNPTVAVPPQSDSPQVGAGNVAA
;
A
#
# COMPACT_ATOMS: atom_id res chain seq x y z
N MET A 1 -3.19 -7.60 -11.58
CA MET A 1 -3.49 -7.42 -13.03
C MET A 1 -4.31 -6.17 -13.20
N ALA A 2 -3.89 -5.27 -14.08
CA ALA A 2 -4.65 -4.06 -14.39
C ALA A 2 -6.07 -4.45 -14.84
N PHE A 3 -7.05 -3.72 -14.35
CA PHE A 3 -8.42 -3.83 -14.83
C PHE A 3 -8.70 -2.71 -15.83
N ILE A 4 -9.06 -3.08 -17.07
CA ILE A 4 -9.39 -2.11 -18.11
C ILE A 4 -10.87 -2.22 -18.42
N ASN A 5 -11.60 -1.13 -18.20
CA ASN A 5 -12.99 -1.00 -18.62
C ASN A 5 -13.06 -0.14 -19.88
N TYR A 6 -13.34 -0.76 -21.01
CA TYR A 6 -13.43 -0.07 -22.30
C TYR A 6 -14.69 0.80 -22.41
N SER A 7 -15.79 0.41 -21.76
CA SER A 7 -17.04 1.16 -21.79
C SER A 7 -16.94 2.50 -21.09
N SER A 8 -16.32 2.52 -19.91
CA SER A 8 -16.05 3.75 -19.15
C SER A 8 -14.72 4.41 -19.51
N ARG A 9 -13.91 3.79 -20.38
CA ARG A 9 -12.54 4.22 -20.70
C ARG A 9 -11.70 4.43 -19.43
N GLU A 10 -11.72 3.47 -18.54
CA GLU A 10 -11.03 3.53 -17.25
C GLU A 10 -10.04 2.38 -17.10
N ILE A 11 -8.86 2.70 -16.61
CA ILE A 11 -7.81 1.74 -16.24
C ILE A 11 -7.62 1.82 -14.73
N GLN A 12 -7.76 0.70 -14.03
CA GLN A 12 -7.54 0.63 -12.59
C GLN A 12 -6.24 -0.13 -12.30
N LEU A 13 -5.36 0.51 -11.54
CA LEU A 13 -4.05 0.00 -11.15
C LEU A 13 -3.94 -0.03 -9.63
N LYS A 14 -3.60 -1.19 -9.08
CA LYS A 14 -3.47 -1.40 -7.64
C LYS A 14 -2.01 -1.27 -7.20
N ILE A 15 -1.74 -0.31 -6.30
CA ILE A 15 -0.44 -0.13 -5.64
C ILE A 15 -0.58 -0.47 -4.17
N VAL A 16 0.29 -1.32 -3.65
CA VAL A 16 0.31 -1.72 -2.26
C VAL A 16 1.54 -1.15 -1.55
N TYR A 17 1.32 -0.37 -0.51
CA TYR A 17 2.35 0.08 0.42
C TYR A 17 2.61 -1.03 1.45
N TYR A 18 3.79 -1.60 1.40
CA TYR A 18 4.23 -2.70 2.25
C TYR A 18 5.41 -2.26 3.14
N GLY A 19 5.65 -2.95 4.25
CA GLY A 19 6.73 -2.63 5.18
C GLY A 19 6.38 -2.96 6.63
N ALA A 20 7.34 -2.85 7.52
CA ALA A 20 7.23 -3.15 8.95
C ALA A 20 6.13 -2.35 9.66
N ALA A 21 5.77 -2.74 10.87
CA ALA A 21 4.87 -1.97 11.71
C ALA A 21 5.43 -0.57 11.97
N LEU A 22 4.56 0.45 11.91
CA LEU A 22 4.90 1.85 12.19
C LEU A 22 5.96 2.49 11.26
N CYS A 23 6.33 1.85 10.13
CA CYS A 23 7.29 2.42 9.18
C CYS A 23 6.75 3.64 8.39
N GLY A 24 5.46 3.97 8.52
CA GLY A 24 4.85 5.16 7.92
C GLY A 24 3.99 4.91 6.67
N LYS A 25 3.49 3.68 6.45
CA LYS A 25 2.59 3.36 5.31
C LYS A 25 1.32 4.20 5.32
N THR A 26 0.58 4.17 6.42
CA THR A 26 -0.64 4.98 6.64
C THR A 26 -0.34 6.48 6.52
N THR A 27 0.77 6.93 7.11
CA THR A 27 1.21 8.33 7.04
C THR A 27 1.41 8.78 5.59
N ASN A 28 1.99 7.93 4.72
CA ASN A 28 2.12 8.21 3.29
C ASN A 28 0.75 8.49 2.65
N LEU A 29 -0.26 7.63 2.86
CA LEU A 29 -1.59 7.81 2.28
C LEU A 29 -2.29 9.06 2.82
N VAL A 30 -2.19 9.31 4.13
CA VAL A 30 -2.74 10.53 4.75
C VAL A 30 -2.10 11.79 4.16
N THR A 31 -0.79 11.78 3.98
CA THR A 31 -0.05 12.90 3.41
C THR A 31 -0.40 13.11 1.93
N LEU A 32 -0.46 12.04 1.13
CA LEU A 32 -0.92 12.10 -0.26
C LEU A 32 -2.35 12.67 -0.34
N HIS A 33 -3.23 12.21 0.55
CA HIS A 33 -4.59 12.73 0.59
C HIS A 33 -4.65 14.23 0.90
N LYS A 34 -3.73 14.76 1.71
CA LYS A 34 -3.63 16.20 1.97
C LYS A 34 -3.04 16.98 0.80
N GLN A 35 -2.02 16.45 0.13
CA GLN A 35 -1.27 17.14 -0.94
C GLN A 35 -1.99 17.13 -2.29
N ILE A 36 -2.77 16.09 -2.59
CA ILE A 36 -3.45 15.94 -3.87
C ILE A 36 -4.77 16.71 -3.87
N THR A 37 -5.10 17.36 -4.99
CA THR A 37 -6.31 18.16 -5.14
C THR A 37 -7.59 17.32 -5.05
N HIS A 38 -8.67 17.88 -4.53
CA HIS A 38 -9.97 17.20 -4.39
C HIS A 38 -10.50 16.60 -5.69
N ALA A 39 -10.27 17.25 -6.83
CA ALA A 39 -10.71 16.75 -8.13
C ALA A 39 -10.04 15.44 -8.58
N GLN A 40 -8.91 15.08 -7.98
CA GLN A 40 -8.09 13.92 -8.36
C GLN A 40 -8.12 12.79 -7.32
N LYS A 41 -8.69 13.00 -6.15
CA LYS A 41 -8.70 12.00 -5.06
C LYS A 41 -10.11 11.61 -4.64
N GLY A 42 -10.26 10.35 -4.23
CA GLY A 42 -11.41 9.85 -3.48
C GLY A 42 -11.24 10.05 -1.98
N GLU A 43 -12.18 9.54 -1.21
CA GLU A 43 -12.06 9.50 0.25
C GLU A 43 -10.94 8.55 0.69
N LEU A 44 -10.27 8.93 1.77
CA LEU A 44 -9.35 8.05 2.47
C LEU A 44 -10.16 7.18 3.45
N VAL A 45 -10.20 5.88 3.19
CA VAL A 45 -10.86 4.91 4.09
C VAL A 45 -9.77 4.23 4.90
N SER A 46 -9.88 4.30 6.22
CA SER A 46 -8.96 3.63 7.13
C SER A 46 -9.74 2.73 8.09
N LEU A 47 -9.31 1.48 8.18
CA LEU A 47 -9.81 0.50 9.15
C LEU A 47 -8.74 0.34 10.24
N ALA A 48 -8.59 1.36 11.07
CA ALA A 48 -7.66 1.39 12.21
C ALA A 48 -8.40 1.17 13.53
N THR A 49 -7.66 0.73 14.57
CA THR A 49 -8.13 0.77 15.96
C THR A 49 -7.78 2.12 16.60
N ASP A 50 -8.41 2.42 17.77
CA ASP A 50 -8.12 3.61 18.60
C ASP A 50 -6.65 3.74 19.04
N ALA A 51 -5.80 2.72 18.78
CA ALA A 51 -4.38 2.68 19.13
C ALA A 51 -3.44 2.98 17.94
N ASP A 52 -3.85 3.79 16.96
CA ASP A 52 -3.06 4.20 15.77
C ASP A 52 -2.45 3.03 14.95
N ARG A 53 -3.04 1.84 15.02
CA ARG A 53 -2.56 0.66 14.30
C ARG A 53 -3.57 0.21 13.26
N THR A 54 -3.14 0.15 12.01
CA THR A 54 -3.93 -0.41 10.90
C THR A 54 -4.23 -1.89 11.17
N LEU A 55 -5.50 -2.23 11.40
CA LEU A 55 -5.92 -3.63 11.63
C LEU A 55 -6.06 -4.41 10.33
N PHE A 56 -6.59 -3.76 9.29
CA PHE A 56 -6.82 -4.39 8.00
C PHE A 56 -6.03 -3.71 6.90
N PHE A 57 -6.42 -2.53 6.46
CA PHE A 57 -5.72 -1.74 5.43
C PHE A 57 -6.26 -0.32 5.37
N ASP A 58 -5.47 0.60 4.84
CA ASP A 58 -5.95 1.91 4.40
C ASP A 58 -6.13 1.88 2.88
N PHE A 59 -7.08 2.64 2.38
CA PHE A 59 -7.37 2.73 0.96
C PHE A 59 -7.54 4.19 0.53
N LEU A 60 -6.88 4.56 -0.57
CA LEU A 60 -7.03 5.86 -1.23
C LEU A 60 -7.10 5.68 -2.75
N SER A 61 -8.12 6.25 -3.38
CA SER A 61 -8.25 6.25 -4.84
C SER A 61 -7.76 7.57 -5.42
N LEU A 62 -6.94 7.51 -6.47
CA LEU A 62 -6.44 8.68 -7.20
C LEU A 62 -6.77 8.55 -8.69
N ASN A 63 -7.35 9.59 -9.28
CA ASN A 63 -7.69 9.64 -10.68
C ASN A 63 -6.74 10.55 -11.45
N THR A 64 -6.28 10.13 -12.62
CA THR A 64 -5.43 10.94 -13.49
C THR A 64 -5.71 10.64 -14.96
N LYS A 65 -5.46 11.61 -15.82
CA LYS A 65 -5.56 11.48 -17.29
C LYS A 65 -4.16 11.22 -17.84
N THR A 66 -3.68 9.97 -17.80
CA THR A 66 -2.31 9.62 -18.20
C THR A 66 -2.20 8.99 -19.57
N LEU A 67 -3.28 8.39 -20.08
CA LEU A 67 -3.34 7.79 -21.41
C LEU A 67 -4.39 8.48 -22.27
N PRO A 68 -4.13 8.76 -23.56
CA PRO A 68 -5.10 9.39 -24.43
C PRO A 68 -6.43 8.60 -24.46
N GLY A 69 -7.51 9.26 -24.11
CA GLY A 69 -8.85 8.67 -24.14
C GLY A 69 -9.21 7.76 -22.96
N PHE A 70 -8.31 7.56 -21.98
CA PHE A 70 -8.59 6.79 -20.78
C PHE A 70 -8.32 7.61 -19.51
N THR A 71 -9.15 7.38 -18.50
CA THR A 71 -8.88 7.81 -17.12
C THR A 71 -8.16 6.67 -16.40
N THR A 72 -7.02 6.96 -15.80
CA THR A 72 -6.32 5.99 -14.96
C THR A 72 -6.66 6.24 -13.50
N ARG A 73 -7.13 5.20 -12.83
CA ARG A 73 -7.41 5.21 -11.41
C ARG A 73 -6.37 4.38 -10.68
N PHE A 74 -5.55 5.03 -9.86
CA PHE A 74 -4.65 4.33 -8.94
C PHE A 74 -5.39 4.03 -7.63
N GLN A 75 -5.39 2.78 -7.24
CA GLN A 75 -5.95 2.29 -5.99
C GLN A 75 -4.79 1.99 -5.05
N LEU A 76 -4.56 2.87 -4.08
CA LEU A 76 -3.49 2.75 -3.10
C LEU A 76 -4.00 2.02 -1.86
N TYR A 77 -3.29 0.99 -1.45
CA TYR A 77 -3.60 0.20 -0.26
C TYR A 77 -2.39 0.16 0.67
N THR A 78 -2.61 0.15 1.97
CA THR A 78 -1.59 -0.26 2.95
C THR A 78 -1.87 -1.69 3.41
N VAL A 79 -0.87 -2.34 3.98
CA VAL A 79 -1.04 -3.61 4.71
C VAL A 79 -0.77 -3.39 6.19
N PRO A 80 -1.39 -4.18 7.10
CA PRO A 80 -1.04 -4.16 8.51
C PRO A 80 0.42 -4.59 8.68
N GLY A 81 1.17 -3.83 9.50
CA GLY A 81 2.61 -4.06 9.68
C GLY A 81 2.95 -5.19 10.65
N GLN A 82 2.02 -5.61 11.52
CA GLN A 82 2.27 -6.64 12.52
C GLN A 82 2.25 -8.05 11.90
N ALA A 83 3.15 -8.94 12.35
CA ALA A 83 3.31 -10.28 11.80
C ALA A 83 2.05 -11.15 11.90
N ILE A 84 1.25 -10.99 12.96
CA ILE A 84 0.00 -11.75 13.19
C ILE A 84 -1.04 -11.56 12.09
N TYR A 85 -0.97 -10.50 11.29
CA TYR A 85 -1.94 -10.21 10.20
C TYR A 85 -1.45 -10.70 8.83
N ASN A 86 -0.68 -11.79 8.77
CA ASN A 86 -0.14 -12.29 7.51
C ASN A 86 -1.21 -12.63 6.46
N THR A 87 -2.31 -13.25 6.90
CA THR A 87 -3.44 -13.56 6.01
C THR A 87 -4.05 -12.31 5.37
N THR A 88 -4.18 -11.23 6.14
CA THR A 88 -4.66 -9.94 5.61
C THR A 88 -3.69 -9.38 4.58
N ARG A 89 -2.36 -9.46 4.82
CA ARG A 89 -1.35 -9.03 3.83
C ARG A 89 -1.47 -9.80 2.52
N GLN A 90 -1.64 -11.13 2.58
CA GLN A 90 -1.85 -11.99 1.40
C GLN A 90 -3.10 -11.58 0.63
N LEU A 91 -4.21 -11.31 1.33
CA LEU A 91 -5.46 -10.86 0.70
C LEU A 91 -5.29 -9.50 0.02
N VAL A 92 -4.62 -8.54 0.68
CA VAL A 92 -4.37 -7.21 0.10
C VAL A 92 -3.44 -7.31 -1.11
N LEU A 93 -2.50 -8.26 -1.16
CA LEU A 93 -1.62 -8.47 -2.32
C LEU A 93 -2.33 -9.11 -3.52
N LYS A 94 -3.52 -9.71 -3.36
CA LYS A 94 -4.25 -10.26 -4.50
C LYS A 94 -4.51 -9.18 -5.55
N GLY A 95 -4.07 -9.49 -6.78
CA GLY A 95 -4.21 -8.58 -7.92
C GLY A 95 -3.40 -7.28 -7.81
N VAL A 96 -2.33 -7.25 -7.04
CA VAL A 96 -1.40 -6.13 -6.98
C VAL A 96 -0.74 -5.91 -8.33
N ASP A 97 -0.61 -4.65 -8.74
CA ASP A 97 0.06 -4.24 -9.99
C ASP A 97 1.44 -3.64 -9.71
N GLY A 98 1.61 -2.96 -8.58
CA GLY A 98 2.87 -2.38 -8.14
C GLY A 98 2.99 -2.28 -6.63
N ILE A 99 4.21 -2.14 -6.14
CA ILE A 99 4.52 -2.12 -4.71
C ILE A 99 5.37 -0.89 -4.39
N VAL A 100 5.06 -0.26 -3.26
CA VAL A 100 5.93 0.67 -2.55
C VAL A 100 6.36 -0.02 -1.26
N PHE A 101 7.64 -0.41 -1.17
CA PHE A 101 8.17 -0.96 0.06
C PHE A 101 8.76 0.16 0.92
N VAL A 102 8.14 0.41 2.06
CA VAL A 102 8.51 1.48 2.99
C VAL A 102 9.41 0.91 4.08
N VAL A 103 10.65 1.41 4.11
CA VAL A 103 11.66 1.06 5.10
C VAL A 103 11.69 2.15 6.17
N ASP A 104 11.63 1.78 7.43
CA ASP A 104 11.90 2.67 8.55
C ASP A 104 13.40 2.87 8.68
N SER A 105 13.90 4.10 8.52
CA SER A 105 15.35 4.37 8.56
C SER A 105 15.98 4.26 9.94
N HIS A 106 15.19 4.08 11.00
CA HIS A 106 15.73 3.92 12.35
C HIS A 106 16.53 2.61 12.50
N TRP A 107 17.73 2.67 13.09
CA TRP A 107 18.60 1.49 13.26
C TRP A 107 17.90 0.34 13.96
N ASP A 108 17.15 0.61 15.03
CA ASP A 108 16.45 -0.42 15.82
C ASP A 108 15.33 -1.11 15.03
N LYS A 109 15.00 -0.59 13.84
CA LYS A 109 13.97 -1.14 12.95
C LYS A 109 14.52 -1.97 11.80
N MET A 110 15.86 -2.15 11.72
CA MET A 110 16.45 -2.90 10.61
C MET A 110 16.02 -4.35 10.58
N ALA A 111 15.96 -5.03 11.72
CA ALA A 111 15.48 -6.41 11.80
C ALA A 111 14.02 -6.53 11.34
N ASP A 112 13.13 -5.65 11.84
CA ASP A 112 11.72 -5.60 11.44
C ASP A 112 11.55 -5.34 9.94
N ASN A 113 12.38 -4.46 9.37
CA ASN A 113 12.35 -4.16 7.93
C ASN A 113 12.79 -5.37 7.09
N VAL A 114 13.87 -6.06 7.49
CA VAL A 114 14.37 -7.25 6.79
C VAL A 114 13.33 -8.38 6.84
N GLU A 115 12.75 -8.64 8.01
CA GLU A 115 11.67 -9.62 8.17
C GLU A 115 10.47 -9.27 7.29
N SER A 116 10.04 -8.00 7.31
CA SER A 116 8.92 -7.55 6.49
C SER A 116 9.20 -7.67 4.99
N PHE A 117 10.46 -7.46 4.56
CA PHE A 117 10.84 -7.60 3.16
C PHE A 117 10.88 -9.07 2.71
N ALA A 118 11.34 -9.98 3.57
CA ALA A 118 11.28 -11.41 3.34
C ALA A 118 9.81 -11.88 3.25
N ASN A 119 8.98 -11.45 4.21
CA ASN A 119 7.56 -11.78 4.21
C ASN A 119 6.79 -11.24 2.98
N LEU A 120 7.18 -10.08 2.44
CA LEU A 120 6.64 -9.60 1.17
C LEU A 120 6.92 -10.60 0.05
N GLN A 121 8.14 -11.13 -0.02
CA GLN A 121 8.53 -12.08 -1.08
C GLN A 121 7.77 -13.39 -0.95
N GLU A 122 7.63 -13.93 0.25
CA GLU A 122 6.83 -15.13 0.55
C GLU A 122 5.37 -14.93 0.14
N ASN A 123 4.75 -13.83 0.57
CA ASN A 123 3.36 -13.51 0.24
C ASN A 123 3.13 -13.26 -1.26
N LEU A 124 4.13 -12.79 -2.00
CA LEU A 124 4.06 -12.70 -3.45
C LEU A 124 4.08 -14.09 -4.09
N ILE A 125 4.94 -14.99 -3.62
CA ILE A 125 5.01 -16.38 -4.10
C ILE A 125 3.67 -17.09 -3.88
N GLU A 126 3.06 -16.95 -2.72
CA GLU A 126 1.72 -17.47 -2.42
C GLU A 126 0.62 -16.93 -3.37
N ASN A 127 0.82 -15.73 -3.89
CA ASN A 127 -0.05 -15.12 -4.90
C ASN A 127 0.43 -15.40 -6.35
N HIS A 128 1.37 -16.34 -6.56
CA HIS A 128 1.97 -16.70 -7.85
C HIS A 128 2.67 -15.52 -8.54
N LEU A 129 3.28 -14.65 -7.76
CA LEU A 129 3.97 -13.43 -8.20
C LEU A 129 5.39 -13.37 -7.63
N SER A 130 6.20 -12.46 -8.16
CA SER A 130 7.54 -12.19 -7.64
C SER A 130 7.93 -10.72 -7.84
N LEU A 131 8.93 -10.24 -7.09
CA LEU A 131 9.47 -8.88 -7.27
C LEU A 131 10.17 -8.67 -8.62
N VAL A 132 10.48 -9.74 -9.35
CA VAL A 132 11.00 -9.63 -10.73
C VAL A 132 9.86 -9.27 -11.70
N GLN A 133 8.65 -9.74 -11.45
CA GLN A 133 7.50 -9.57 -12.34
C GLN A 133 6.70 -8.29 -12.03
N ILE A 134 6.73 -7.84 -10.79
CA ILE A 134 5.95 -6.68 -10.34
C ILE A 134 6.87 -5.47 -10.21
N PRO A 135 6.53 -4.33 -10.85
CA PRO A 135 7.21 -3.08 -10.58
C PRO A 135 7.14 -2.73 -9.11
N TYR A 136 8.28 -2.42 -8.50
CA TYR A 136 8.31 -1.94 -7.13
C TYR A 136 9.33 -0.81 -6.98
N VAL A 137 9.10 0.04 -5.99
CA VAL A 137 9.99 1.09 -5.57
C VAL A 137 10.27 0.95 -4.07
N LEU A 138 11.45 1.39 -3.65
CA LEU A 138 11.84 1.47 -2.25
C LEU A 138 11.63 2.91 -1.76
N GLN A 139 11.14 3.06 -0.54
CA GLN A 139 11.06 4.33 0.14
C GLN A 139 11.77 4.22 1.48
N TYR A 140 12.89 4.91 1.63
CA TYR A 140 13.61 5.04 2.90
C TYR A 140 12.98 6.19 3.69
N ASN A 141 12.03 5.86 4.55
CA ASN A 141 11.23 6.81 5.30
C ASN A 141 11.88 7.19 6.63
N LYS A 142 11.42 8.30 7.22
CA LYS A 142 11.90 8.86 8.48
C LYS A 142 13.36 9.32 8.41
N ARG A 143 13.73 9.97 7.28
CA ARG A 143 15.09 10.49 7.09
C ARG A 143 15.43 11.68 7.97
N ASP A 144 14.45 12.25 8.65
CA ASP A 144 14.54 13.37 9.59
C ASP A 144 15.04 12.99 10.98
N ILE A 145 15.13 11.70 11.29
CA ILE A 145 15.57 11.24 12.61
C ILE A 145 17.11 11.30 12.76
N PRO A 146 17.63 11.63 13.96
CA PRO A 146 19.07 11.78 14.16
C PRO A 146 19.88 10.51 13.89
N ASN A 147 19.29 9.33 14.19
CA ASN A 147 19.94 8.03 14.07
C ASN A 147 19.46 7.26 12.82
N ALA A 148 19.20 7.98 11.71
CA ALA A 148 18.84 7.34 10.47
C ALA A 148 20.02 6.50 9.93
N ALA A 149 19.75 5.24 9.59
CA ALA A 149 20.73 4.39 8.95
C ALA A 149 21.25 5.02 7.64
N PRO A 150 22.56 4.92 7.33
CA PRO A 150 23.13 5.46 6.10
C PRO A 150 22.46 4.86 4.86
N ILE A 151 22.28 5.67 3.81
CA ILE A 151 21.64 5.23 2.57
C ILE A 151 22.39 4.06 1.91
N ASN A 152 23.71 4.08 1.89
CA ASN A 152 24.50 2.99 1.34
C ASN A 152 24.26 1.65 2.08
N TYR A 153 24.01 1.68 3.37
CA TYR A 153 23.62 0.48 4.14
C TYR A 153 22.23 -0.01 3.75
N LEU A 154 21.25 0.90 3.62
CA LEU A 154 19.89 0.56 3.19
C LEU A 154 19.87 0.04 1.75
N GLU A 155 20.63 0.66 0.84
CA GLU A 155 20.81 0.18 -0.54
C GLU A 155 21.44 -1.21 -0.59
N TYR A 156 22.47 -1.45 0.22
CA TYR A 156 23.09 -2.78 0.31
C TYR A 156 22.10 -3.83 0.83
N THR A 157 21.29 -3.48 1.82
CA THR A 157 20.37 -4.43 2.47
C THR A 157 19.16 -4.76 1.60
N PHE A 158 18.53 -3.74 1.00
CA PHE A 158 17.23 -3.90 0.34
C PHE A 158 17.31 -3.85 -1.20
N ASN A 159 18.36 -3.29 -1.76
CA ASN A 159 18.48 -3.00 -3.19
C ASN A 159 19.71 -3.65 -3.87
N ASN A 160 20.42 -4.54 -3.18
CA ASN A 160 21.59 -5.24 -3.71
C ASN A 160 21.18 -6.43 -4.60
N ARG A 161 20.64 -6.11 -5.79
CA ARG A 161 20.15 -7.07 -6.78
C ARG A 161 20.61 -6.65 -8.18
N ALA A 162 20.64 -7.60 -9.12
CA ALA A 162 21.00 -7.33 -10.52
C ALA A 162 20.10 -6.22 -11.14
N ASN A 163 18.80 -6.25 -10.86
CA ASN A 163 17.86 -5.21 -11.26
C ASN A 163 17.50 -4.38 -10.03
N ARG A 164 18.21 -3.27 -9.81
CA ARG A 164 17.95 -2.34 -8.71
C ARG A 164 16.61 -1.66 -8.90
N ALA A 165 15.83 -1.56 -7.82
CA ALA A 165 14.64 -0.75 -7.78
C ALA A 165 14.99 0.75 -7.67
N LEU A 166 14.09 1.61 -8.13
CA LEU A 166 14.17 3.03 -7.79
C LEU A 166 13.96 3.19 -6.29
N ALA A 167 14.79 3.99 -5.64
CA ALA A 167 14.72 4.25 -4.21
C ALA A 167 14.64 5.75 -3.94
N PHE A 168 13.87 6.13 -2.95
CA PHE A 168 13.60 7.51 -2.56
C PHE A 168 13.78 7.69 -1.06
N GLU A 169 14.49 8.73 -0.67
CA GLU A 169 14.48 9.20 0.71
C GLU A 169 13.18 9.95 0.99
N ALA A 170 12.59 9.74 2.16
CA ALA A 170 11.31 10.34 2.49
C ALA A 170 11.18 10.71 3.97
N VAL A 171 10.31 11.68 4.21
CA VAL A 171 9.76 12.04 5.52
C VAL A 171 8.25 12.11 5.35
N ALA A 172 7.58 10.99 5.54
CA ALA A 172 6.14 10.89 5.25
C ALA A 172 5.30 11.88 6.06
N ALA A 173 5.73 12.23 7.27
CA ALA A 173 5.04 13.20 8.12
C ALA A 173 5.00 14.62 7.53
N THR A 174 6.05 15.04 6.84
CA THR A 174 6.16 16.36 6.20
C THR A 174 5.82 16.36 4.72
N GLY A 175 5.83 15.17 4.10
CA GLY A 175 5.53 14.97 2.68
C GLY A 175 6.75 14.94 1.76
N VAL A 176 7.95 15.13 2.29
CA VAL A 176 9.19 15.02 1.52
C VAL A 176 9.32 13.60 0.96
N GLY A 177 9.60 13.47 -0.34
CA GLY A 177 9.79 12.19 -1.03
C GLY A 177 8.53 11.35 -1.25
N VAL A 178 7.38 11.75 -0.70
CA VAL A 178 6.13 10.96 -0.75
C VAL A 178 5.54 10.96 -2.16
N LEU A 179 5.39 12.14 -2.76
CA LEU A 179 4.82 12.27 -4.10
C LEU A 179 5.78 11.73 -5.18
N GLU A 180 7.08 11.94 -5.01
CA GLU A 180 8.13 11.41 -5.88
C GLU A 180 8.10 9.88 -5.92
N THR A 181 7.98 9.23 -4.76
CA THR A 181 7.85 7.78 -4.64
C THR A 181 6.62 7.27 -5.39
N LEU A 182 5.44 7.88 -5.16
CA LEU A 182 4.22 7.49 -5.85
C LEU A 182 4.31 7.70 -7.36
N ASN A 183 4.86 8.84 -7.80
CA ASN A 183 5.01 9.15 -9.22
C ASN A 183 5.94 8.15 -9.92
N ALA A 184 7.01 7.71 -9.26
CA ALA A 184 7.91 6.70 -9.79
C ALA A 184 7.19 5.33 -9.93
N ALA A 185 6.47 4.90 -8.90
CA ALA A 185 5.67 3.66 -8.94
C ALA A 185 4.62 3.73 -10.07
N ALA A 186 3.90 4.84 -10.18
CA ALA A 186 2.90 5.05 -11.23
C ALA A 186 3.51 5.00 -12.64
N ARG A 187 4.67 5.65 -12.86
CA ARG A 187 5.38 5.63 -14.16
C ARG A 187 5.83 4.23 -14.54
N LEU A 188 6.37 3.45 -13.60
CA LEU A 188 6.77 2.06 -13.85
C LEU A 188 5.57 1.20 -14.24
N LEU A 189 4.42 1.37 -13.59
CA LEU A 189 3.18 0.69 -13.93
C LEU A 189 2.68 1.06 -15.31
N LEU A 190 2.60 2.35 -15.61
CA LEU A 190 2.15 2.82 -16.93
C LEU A 190 3.09 2.33 -18.04
N ALA A 191 4.40 2.36 -17.83
CA ALA A 191 5.39 1.85 -18.78
C ALA A 191 5.23 0.33 -19.02
N LYS A 192 4.90 -0.44 -17.99
CA LYS A 192 4.62 -1.88 -18.11
C LYS A 192 3.39 -2.13 -18.98
N TYR A 193 2.29 -1.41 -18.73
CA TYR A 193 1.03 -1.64 -19.43
C TYR A 193 0.95 -0.97 -20.81
N SER A 194 1.71 0.09 -21.07
CA SER A 194 1.81 0.68 -22.42
C SER A 194 2.61 -0.17 -23.42
N LYS A 195 3.50 -1.04 -22.93
CA LYS A 195 4.31 -1.95 -23.75
C LYS A 195 3.62 -3.29 -24.06
N THR A 196 2.45 -3.56 -23.48
CA THR A 196 1.71 -4.82 -23.68
C THR A 196 0.48 -4.55 -24.56
N PRO A 197 0.59 -4.60 -25.90
CA PRO A 197 -0.60 -4.64 -26.77
C PRO A 197 -1.24 -6.03 -26.58
N ASN A 198 -2.48 -6.11 -26.14
CA ASN A 198 -3.25 -7.33 -25.91
C ASN A 198 -2.91 -8.13 -24.62
N ALA A 199 -2.96 -7.54 -23.46
CA ALA A 199 -3.20 -8.31 -22.24
C ALA A 199 -4.67 -8.73 -22.22
N ASN A 200 -4.92 -10.05 -22.11
CA ASN A 200 -6.24 -10.65 -22.04
C ASN A 200 -7.13 -9.91 -21.03
N VAL A 201 -8.11 -9.20 -21.55
CA VAL A 201 -9.07 -8.42 -20.79
C VAL A 201 -10.13 -9.38 -20.33
N THR A 202 -10.01 -9.93 -19.15
CA THR A 202 -11.12 -10.58 -18.47
C THR A 202 -12.00 -9.48 -17.91
N GLY A 203 -13.16 -9.28 -18.56
CA GLY A 203 -14.18 -8.28 -18.19
C GLY A 203 -14.93 -8.64 -16.91
N MET A 204 -14.23 -8.86 -15.79
CA MET A 204 -14.84 -8.99 -14.47
C MET A 204 -14.60 -7.70 -13.70
N SER A 205 -15.68 -6.97 -13.40
CA SER A 205 -15.65 -5.85 -12.47
C SER A 205 -15.05 -6.30 -11.14
N ARG A 206 -13.98 -5.64 -10.71
CA ARG A 206 -13.60 -5.73 -9.29
C ARG A 206 -14.72 -5.07 -8.50
N PRO A 207 -15.41 -5.78 -7.58
CA PRO A 207 -16.36 -5.09 -6.71
C PRO A 207 -15.57 -4.03 -5.92
N ASN A 208 -16.15 -2.85 -5.79
CA ASN A 208 -15.71 -1.91 -4.77
C ASN A 208 -15.62 -2.71 -3.45
N PRO A 209 -14.60 -2.54 -2.64
CA PRO A 209 -14.56 -3.20 -1.35
C PRO A 209 -15.78 -2.75 -0.55
N THR A 210 -16.84 -3.57 -0.59
CA THR A 210 -17.96 -3.42 0.32
C THR A 210 -17.38 -3.75 1.68
N VAL A 211 -17.22 -2.74 2.53
CA VAL A 211 -16.82 -2.91 3.91
C VAL A 211 -17.90 -3.75 4.57
N ALA A 212 -17.69 -5.06 4.67
CA ALA A 212 -18.52 -5.90 5.52
C ALA A 212 -18.23 -5.47 6.97
N VAL A 213 -19.12 -4.68 7.52
CA VAL A 213 -19.14 -4.38 8.96
C VAL A 213 -19.38 -5.70 9.66
N PRO A 214 -18.48 -6.20 10.53
CA PRO A 214 -18.76 -7.40 11.30
C PRO A 214 -20.00 -7.16 12.16
N PRO A 215 -20.85 -8.18 12.38
CA PRO A 215 -22.03 -8.03 13.23
C PRO A 215 -21.59 -7.59 14.63
N GLN A 216 -22.21 -6.54 15.13
CA GLN A 216 -22.04 -6.11 16.51
C GLN A 216 -22.47 -7.27 17.41
N SER A 217 -21.56 -7.76 18.24
CA SER A 217 -21.89 -8.72 19.29
C SER A 217 -22.82 -8.04 20.29
N ASP A 218 -24.03 -8.55 20.41
CA ASP A 218 -24.98 -8.15 21.45
C ASP A 218 -24.31 -8.27 22.83
N SER A 219 -24.14 -7.14 23.49
CA SER A 219 -23.74 -7.10 24.89
C SER A 219 -24.85 -7.73 25.74
N PRO A 220 -24.56 -8.65 26.68
CA PRO A 220 -25.58 -9.17 27.55
C PRO A 220 -26.15 -8.07 28.44
N GLN A 221 -27.45 -7.87 28.38
CA GLN A 221 -28.18 -7.02 29.31
C GLN A 221 -28.03 -7.61 30.72
N VAL A 222 -27.35 -6.87 31.57
CA VAL A 222 -27.34 -7.15 33.02
C VAL A 222 -28.73 -6.80 33.56
N GLY A 223 -29.49 -7.82 33.87
CA GLY A 223 -30.81 -7.68 34.53
C GLY A 223 -30.66 -7.02 35.88
N ALA A 224 -31.38 -5.92 36.08
CA ALA A 224 -31.56 -5.30 37.37
C ALA A 224 -32.40 -6.22 38.26
N GLY A 225 -31.74 -6.89 39.20
CA GLY A 225 -32.41 -7.61 40.29
C GLY A 225 -33.01 -6.64 41.29
N ASN A 226 -34.34 -6.63 41.38
CA ASN A 226 -35.10 -6.05 42.47
C ASN A 226 -34.73 -6.73 43.78
N VAL A 227 -34.29 -5.99 44.77
CA VAL A 227 -34.29 -6.44 46.15
C VAL A 227 -35.31 -5.57 46.90
N ALA A 228 -36.46 -6.19 47.19
CA ALA A 228 -37.39 -5.73 48.22
C ALA A 228 -37.09 -6.51 49.50
N ALA A 229 -37.00 -5.79 50.57
CA ALA A 229 -37.28 -5.98 52.00
C ALA A 229 -36.21 -5.38 52.90
#